data_9f756317aa89fbda03288812fbb530c8
#
_entry.id   9f756317aa89fbda03288812fbb530c8
#
_cell.length_a   1.000
_cell.length_b   1.000
_cell.length_c   1.000
_cell.angle_alpha   90.00
_cell.angle_beta   90.00
_cell.angle_gamma   90.00
#
_symmetry.space_group_name_H-M   'P 1'
#
loop_
_entity.id
_entity.type
_entity.pdbx_description
1 polymer ?
#
loop_
_entity_poly.entity_id
_entity_poly.type
_entity_poly.pdbx_seq_one_letter_code
_entity_poly.pdbx_strand_id
1 'polypeptide(L)'
;AALMRGLSYRQPLFVVIEDVHWAQNTILEYLAELTRTVEDQSTILIMTSRIEGDPLDQAWRASTGSTPLTTIDLRPLRRDDAMALAAEYFDASNKLALNCVERAEGNPLFLDQLLRSAETSTDDQVPGSVQSLVQARMDALDDLDRQAVQAAAILGQRFSLDALRHLIGS
;
A
#
# COMPACT_ATOMS: atom_id res chain seq x y z
N ALA A 1 -11.99 -17.38 14.36
CA ALA A 1 -13.35 -17.88 14.07
C ALA A 1 -14.38 -17.42 15.13
N ALA A 2 -14.28 -17.86 16.40
CA ALA A 2 -15.31 -17.58 17.43
C ALA A 2 -15.52 -16.07 17.69
N LEU A 3 -14.44 -15.28 17.78
CA LEU A 3 -14.51 -13.83 17.97
C LEU A 3 -15.25 -13.15 16.81
N MET A 4 -14.92 -13.49 15.57
CA MET A 4 -15.57 -12.92 14.40
C MET A 4 -17.06 -13.24 14.34
N ARG A 5 -17.45 -14.49 14.64
CA ARG A 5 -18.86 -14.86 14.76
C ARG A 5 -19.59 -14.03 15.80
N GLY A 6 -18.99 -13.84 16.98
CA GLY A 6 -19.59 -13.04 18.04
C GLY A 6 -19.75 -11.57 17.67
N LEU A 7 -18.82 -11.01 16.92
CA LEU A 7 -18.87 -9.62 16.45
C LEU A 7 -19.84 -9.45 15.28
N SER A 8 -19.79 -10.34 14.27
CA SER A 8 -20.63 -10.28 13.07
C SER A 8 -22.11 -10.47 13.36
N TYR A 9 -22.44 -11.15 14.48
CA TYR A 9 -23.83 -11.28 14.94
C TYR A 9 -24.41 -9.95 15.44
N ARG A 10 -23.57 -9.04 15.92
CA ARG A 10 -24.00 -7.74 16.45
C ARG A 10 -24.05 -6.65 15.39
N GLN A 11 -23.11 -6.68 14.46
CA GLN A 11 -22.99 -5.71 13.37
C GLN A 11 -22.19 -6.29 12.20
N PRO A 12 -22.43 -5.82 10.96
CA PRO A 12 -21.59 -6.20 9.82
C PRO A 12 -20.12 -5.88 10.09
N LEU A 13 -19.22 -6.80 9.71
CA LEU A 13 -17.79 -6.64 9.85
C LEU A 13 -17.15 -6.38 8.51
N PHE A 14 -16.15 -5.52 8.53
CA PHE A 14 -15.26 -5.24 7.42
C PHE A 14 -13.84 -5.55 7.89
N VAL A 15 -13.22 -6.57 7.29
CA VAL A 15 -11.88 -7.04 7.66
C VAL A 15 -10.96 -6.89 6.47
N VAL A 16 -9.86 -6.16 6.66
CA VAL A 16 -8.84 -5.95 5.63
C VAL A 16 -7.54 -6.58 6.09
N ILE A 17 -6.94 -7.38 5.23
CA ILE A 17 -5.62 -7.99 5.42
C ILE A 17 -4.76 -7.59 4.24
N GLU A 18 -3.77 -6.75 4.52
CA GLU A 18 -2.92 -6.17 3.49
C GLU A 18 -1.64 -7.00 3.29
N ASP A 19 -1.10 -6.90 2.06
CA ASP A 19 0.21 -7.44 1.69
C ASP A 19 0.36 -8.95 1.92
N VAL A 20 -0.69 -9.73 1.61
CA VAL A 20 -0.67 -11.20 1.82
C VAL A 20 0.41 -11.92 1.00
N HIS A 21 1.01 -11.27 0.01
CA HIS A 21 2.15 -11.81 -0.74
C HIS A 21 3.40 -12.03 0.13
N TRP A 22 3.43 -11.50 1.35
CA TRP A 22 4.49 -11.75 2.34
C TRP A 22 4.11 -12.83 3.36
N ALA A 23 2.90 -13.39 3.25
CA ALA A 23 2.45 -14.41 4.17
C ALA A 23 3.18 -15.73 3.95
N GLN A 24 3.58 -16.36 5.04
CA GLN A 24 4.11 -17.73 5.02
C GLN A 24 2.96 -18.74 4.88
N ASN A 25 3.26 -19.97 4.46
CA ASN A 25 2.26 -21.03 4.24
C ASN A 25 1.31 -21.23 5.41
N THR A 26 1.80 -21.21 6.64
CA THR A 26 0.96 -21.33 7.83
C THR A 26 -0.07 -20.21 7.94
N ILE A 27 0.31 -18.98 7.58
CA ILE A 27 -0.63 -17.84 7.57
C ILE A 27 -1.66 -18.02 6.46
N LEU A 28 -1.23 -18.48 5.28
CA LEU A 28 -2.15 -18.75 4.16
C LEU A 28 -3.19 -19.83 4.49
N GLU A 29 -2.81 -20.85 5.25
CA GLU A 29 -3.75 -21.86 5.78
C GLU A 29 -4.79 -21.24 6.72
N TYR A 30 -4.35 -20.36 7.63
CA TYR A 30 -5.25 -19.61 8.50
C TYR A 30 -6.17 -18.66 7.72
N LEU A 31 -5.68 -18.02 6.66
CA LEU A 31 -6.48 -17.16 5.80
C LEU A 31 -7.55 -17.97 5.06
N ALA A 32 -7.22 -19.17 4.57
CA ALA A 32 -8.18 -20.06 3.95
C ALA A 32 -9.28 -20.51 4.93
N GLU A 33 -8.90 -20.85 6.17
CA GLU A 33 -9.86 -21.18 7.24
C GLU A 33 -10.73 -19.96 7.61
N LEU A 34 -10.12 -18.76 7.69
CA LEU A 34 -10.84 -17.53 7.94
C LEU A 34 -11.87 -17.26 6.84
N THR A 35 -11.48 -17.44 5.58
CA THR A 35 -12.36 -17.27 4.42
C THR A 35 -13.57 -18.18 4.51
N ARG A 36 -13.40 -19.46 4.83
CA ARG A 36 -14.50 -20.38 5.07
C ARG A 36 -15.40 -19.96 6.25
N THR A 37 -14.78 -19.41 7.28
CA THR A 37 -15.51 -18.98 8.48
C THR A 37 -16.44 -17.80 8.22
N VAL A 38 -16.12 -16.90 7.29
CA VAL A 38 -16.92 -15.70 7.01
C VAL A 38 -18.04 -15.94 6.01
N GLU A 39 -18.10 -17.10 5.35
CA GLU A 39 -19.10 -17.42 4.32
C GLU A 39 -20.54 -17.22 4.80
N ASP A 40 -20.86 -17.68 6.03
CA ASP A 40 -22.18 -17.57 6.63
C ASP A 40 -22.35 -16.39 7.59
N GLN A 41 -21.51 -15.35 7.44
CA GLN A 41 -21.50 -14.23 8.38
C GLN A 41 -21.70 -12.89 7.65
N SER A 42 -22.26 -11.91 8.35
CA SER A 42 -22.31 -10.53 7.87
C SER A 42 -20.91 -9.90 7.89
N THR A 43 -20.00 -10.46 7.08
CA THR A 43 -18.59 -10.07 7.06
C THR A 43 -18.09 -9.95 5.62
N ILE A 44 -17.38 -8.86 5.33
CA ILE A 44 -16.60 -8.69 4.12
C ILE A 44 -15.14 -8.85 4.50
N LEU A 45 -14.46 -9.81 3.87
CA LEU A 45 -13.02 -10.01 4.00
C LEU A 45 -12.32 -9.54 2.72
N ILE A 46 -11.44 -8.56 2.85
CA ILE A 46 -10.63 -8.05 1.75
C ILE A 46 -9.18 -8.43 2.01
N MET A 47 -8.53 -8.96 0.99
CA MET A 47 -7.11 -9.25 1.01
C MET A 47 -6.42 -8.51 -0.14
N THR A 48 -5.30 -7.84 0.14
CA THR A 48 -4.49 -7.22 -0.91
C THR A 48 -3.22 -8.01 -1.16
N SER A 49 -2.85 -8.16 -2.43
CA SER A 49 -1.64 -8.84 -2.86
C SER A 49 -1.02 -8.12 -4.06
N ARG A 50 0.26 -8.34 -4.29
CA ARG A 50 0.87 -8.00 -5.58
C ARG A 50 0.59 -9.11 -6.58
N ILE A 51 0.54 -8.75 -7.86
CA ILE A 51 0.38 -9.74 -8.95
C ILE A 51 1.59 -10.67 -8.99
N GLU A 52 2.80 -10.09 -8.87
CA GLU A 52 4.04 -10.87 -8.84
C GLU A 52 4.17 -11.60 -7.50
N GLY A 53 4.16 -12.93 -7.58
CA GLY A 53 4.28 -13.80 -6.41
C GLY A 53 3.01 -13.87 -5.55
N ASP A 54 1.83 -13.64 -6.16
CA ASP A 54 0.55 -13.78 -5.45
C ASP A 54 0.40 -15.21 -4.90
N PRO A 55 0.33 -15.37 -3.56
CA PRO A 55 0.15 -16.69 -2.96
C PRO A 55 -1.31 -17.18 -2.98
N LEU A 56 -2.24 -16.31 -3.37
CA LEU A 56 -3.68 -16.64 -3.48
C LEU A 56 -3.98 -17.31 -4.82
N ASP A 57 -3.14 -18.28 -5.18
CA ASP A 57 -3.20 -19.03 -6.42
C ASP A 57 -4.41 -19.98 -6.49
N GLN A 58 -4.50 -20.76 -7.57
CA GLN A 58 -5.59 -21.71 -7.77
C GLN A 58 -5.63 -22.78 -6.65
N ALA A 59 -4.48 -23.23 -6.15
CA ALA A 59 -4.42 -24.23 -5.10
C ALA A 59 -4.94 -23.67 -3.76
N TRP A 60 -4.53 -22.46 -3.41
CA TRP A 60 -5.06 -21.76 -2.25
C TRP A 60 -6.57 -21.52 -2.36
N ARG A 61 -7.05 -21.05 -3.53
CA ARG A 61 -8.49 -20.84 -3.78
C ARG A 61 -9.29 -22.12 -3.64
N ALA A 62 -8.75 -23.25 -4.13
CA ALA A 62 -9.40 -24.56 -3.95
C ALA A 62 -9.51 -24.95 -2.47
N SER A 63 -8.58 -24.52 -1.62
CA SER A 63 -8.60 -24.79 -0.18
C SER A 63 -9.66 -23.98 0.58
N THR A 64 -10.22 -22.92 0.01
CA THR A 64 -11.29 -22.12 0.63
C THR A 64 -12.68 -22.75 0.47
N GLY A 65 -12.79 -23.89 -0.22
CA GLY A 65 -14.04 -24.60 -0.44
C GLY A 65 -14.95 -23.91 -1.45
N SER A 66 -16.23 -23.77 -1.11
CA SER A 66 -17.25 -23.15 -1.96
C SER A 66 -17.39 -21.63 -1.74
N THR A 67 -16.61 -21.05 -0.86
CA THR A 67 -16.72 -19.62 -0.52
C THR A 67 -16.50 -18.75 -1.75
N PRO A 68 -17.44 -17.85 -2.10
CA PRO A 68 -17.30 -16.99 -3.26
C PRO A 68 -16.13 -16.02 -3.09
N LEU A 69 -15.19 -16.04 -4.05
CA LEU A 69 -14.03 -15.13 -4.11
C LEU A 69 -14.11 -14.28 -5.36
N THR A 70 -14.06 -12.97 -5.18
CA THR A 70 -13.95 -12.01 -6.29
C THR A 70 -12.55 -11.44 -6.32
N THR A 71 -11.87 -11.54 -7.47
CA THR A 71 -10.59 -10.88 -7.70
C THR A 71 -10.81 -9.58 -8.46
N ILE A 72 -10.17 -8.52 -7.99
CA ILE A 72 -10.19 -7.22 -8.63
C ILE A 72 -8.73 -6.84 -8.94
N ASP A 73 -8.38 -6.87 -10.23
CA ASP A 73 -7.06 -6.44 -10.69
C ASP A 73 -7.03 -4.92 -10.83
N LEU A 74 -6.29 -4.26 -9.95
CA LEU A 74 -6.08 -2.82 -10.00
C LEU A 74 -5.05 -2.50 -11.09
N ARG A 75 -5.50 -1.77 -12.10
CA ARG A 75 -4.65 -1.26 -13.18
C ARG A 75 -4.15 0.14 -12.86
N PRO A 76 -3.09 0.62 -13.52
CA PRO A 76 -2.72 2.02 -13.47
C PRO A 76 -3.94 2.92 -13.77
N LEU A 77 -4.01 4.07 -13.10
CA LEU A 77 -5.05 5.07 -13.36
C LEU A 77 -5.03 5.48 -14.85
N ARG A 78 -6.21 5.57 -15.45
CA ARG A 78 -6.35 6.19 -16.75
C ARG A 78 -6.12 7.70 -16.61
N ARG A 79 -5.75 8.35 -17.71
CA ARG A 79 -5.46 9.79 -17.74
C ARG A 79 -6.61 10.62 -17.12
N ASP A 80 -7.86 10.29 -17.45
CA ASP A 80 -9.02 11.04 -16.96
C ASP A 80 -9.19 10.88 -15.45
N ASP A 81 -8.97 9.67 -14.92
CA ASP A 81 -9.04 9.38 -13.49
C ASP A 81 -7.88 10.08 -12.74
N ALA A 82 -6.69 10.09 -13.33
CA ALA A 82 -5.53 10.81 -12.79
C ALA A 82 -5.74 12.33 -12.79
N MET A 83 -6.37 12.87 -13.85
CA MET A 83 -6.74 14.29 -13.90
C MET A 83 -7.82 14.65 -12.88
N ALA A 84 -8.79 13.76 -12.64
CA ALA A 84 -9.80 13.96 -11.60
C ALA A 84 -9.17 14.03 -10.20
N LEU A 85 -8.19 13.18 -9.92
CA LEU A 85 -7.42 13.24 -8.66
C LEU A 85 -6.61 14.54 -8.57
N ALA A 86 -5.97 14.96 -9.66
CA ALA A 86 -5.18 16.19 -9.68
C ALA A 86 -6.07 17.44 -9.49
N ALA A 87 -7.34 17.39 -9.90
CA ALA A 87 -8.29 18.49 -9.73
C ALA A 87 -8.67 18.76 -8.25
N GLU A 88 -8.37 17.84 -7.34
CA GLU A 88 -8.53 18.06 -5.90
C GLU A 88 -7.47 19.01 -5.33
N TYR A 89 -6.34 19.17 -6.03
CA TYR A 89 -5.20 19.98 -5.59
C TYR A 89 -5.03 21.26 -6.40
N PHE A 90 -5.32 21.21 -7.71
CA PHE A 90 -5.05 22.30 -8.65
C PHE A 90 -6.19 22.43 -9.65
N ASP A 91 -6.37 23.64 -10.22
CA ASP A 91 -7.25 23.81 -11.37
C ASP A 91 -6.84 22.91 -12.54
N ALA A 92 -7.81 22.36 -13.25
CA ALA A 92 -7.60 21.40 -14.34
C ALA A 92 -6.69 21.93 -15.48
N SER A 93 -6.53 23.24 -15.63
CA SER A 93 -5.65 23.90 -16.59
C SER A 93 -4.23 24.16 -16.05
N ASN A 94 -3.96 23.80 -14.80
CA ASN A 94 -2.66 24.06 -14.17
C ASN A 94 -1.59 23.17 -14.81
N LYS A 95 -0.50 23.79 -15.28
CA LYS A 95 0.64 23.07 -15.89
C LYS A 95 1.34 22.11 -14.92
N LEU A 96 1.39 22.45 -13.64
CA LEU A 96 1.98 21.56 -12.62
C LEU A 96 1.16 20.30 -12.47
N ALA A 97 -0.18 20.40 -12.42
CA ALA A 97 -1.08 19.25 -12.37
C ALA A 97 -0.86 18.31 -13.57
N LEU A 98 -0.80 18.85 -14.77
CA LEU A 98 -0.53 18.08 -15.99
C LEU A 98 0.82 17.36 -15.92
N ASN A 99 1.87 18.06 -15.50
CA ASN A 99 3.20 17.47 -15.31
C ASN A 99 3.21 16.35 -14.26
N CYS A 100 2.50 16.51 -13.14
CA CYS A 100 2.37 15.46 -12.13
C CYS A 100 1.68 14.22 -12.70
N VAL A 101 0.58 14.38 -13.43
CA VAL A 101 -0.15 13.29 -14.07
C VAL A 101 0.72 12.54 -15.07
N GLU A 102 1.45 13.24 -15.93
CA GLU A 102 2.36 12.61 -16.90
C GLU A 102 3.48 11.81 -16.23
N ARG A 103 4.08 12.38 -15.18
CA ARG A 103 5.18 11.73 -14.45
C ARG A 103 4.74 10.57 -13.57
N ALA A 104 3.51 10.59 -13.10
CA ALA A 104 2.98 9.52 -12.26
C ALA A 104 2.74 8.21 -13.02
N GLU A 105 2.66 8.24 -14.36
CA GLU A 105 2.46 7.07 -15.22
C GLU A 105 1.30 6.17 -14.75
N GLY A 106 0.25 6.79 -14.20
CA GLY A 106 -0.93 6.11 -13.67
C GLY A 106 -0.76 5.50 -12.28
N ASN A 107 0.37 5.70 -11.61
CA ASN A 107 0.53 5.28 -10.22
C ASN A 107 -0.16 6.28 -9.27
N PRO A 108 -1.28 5.89 -8.60
CA PRO A 108 -2.06 6.83 -7.78
C PRO A 108 -1.29 7.35 -6.58
N LEU A 109 -0.49 6.50 -5.92
CA LEU A 109 0.31 6.91 -4.77
C LEU A 109 1.39 7.91 -5.17
N PHE A 110 2.04 7.66 -6.31
CA PHE A 110 3.07 8.57 -6.80
C PHE A 110 2.45 9.90 -7.26
N LEU A 111 1.29 9.86 -7.90
CA LEU A 111 0.55 11.07 -8.28
C LEU A 111 0.20 11.93 -7.06
N ASP A 112 -0.40 11.35 -6.02
CA ASP A 112 -0.72 12.06 -4.78
C ASP A 112 0.53 12.72 -4.16
N GLN A 113 1.66 12.01 -4.12
CA GLN A 113 2.89 12.54 -3.56
C GLN A 113 3.47 13.70 -4.40
N LEU A 114 3.39 13.61 -5.73
CA LEU A 114 3.81 14.71 -6.61
C LEU A 114 2.94 15.94 -6.44
N LEU A 115 1.60 15.76 -6.36
CA LEU A 115 0.65 16.84 -6.19
C LEU A 115 0.87 17.56 -4.85
N ARG A 116 0.99 16.83 -3.74
CA ARG A 116 1.30 17.39 -2.41
C ARG A 116 2.64 18.13 -2.39
N SER A 117 3.64 17.58 -3.05
CA SER A 117 4.93 18.24 -3.14
C SER A 117 4.86 19.53 -3.95
N ALA A 118 4.12 19.53 -5.04
CA ALA A 118 3.91 20.71 -5.88
C ALA A 118 3.09 21.79 -5.17
N GLU A 119 2.09 21.41 -4.34
CA GLU A 119 1.29 22.35 -3.56
C GLU A 119 2.13 23.09 -2.50
N THR A 120 3.11 22.42 -1.90
CA THR A 120 3.93 22.98 -0.83
C THR A 120 5.21 23.66 -1.33
N SER A 121 5.60 23.41 -2.58
CA SER A 121 6.83 23.98 -3.17
C SER A 121 6.56 25.40 -3.67
N THR A 122 7.43 26.33 -3.27
CA THR A 122 7.48 27.68 -3.85
C THR A 122 8.21 27.73 -5.21
N ASP A 123 8.80 26.62 -5.60
CA ASP A 123 9.55 26.47 -6.86
C ASP A 123 8.71 25.65 -7.85
N ASP A 124 8.58 26.11 -9.08
CA ASP A 124 7.78 25.51 -10.17
C ASP A 124 8.31 24.11 -10.62
N GLN A 125 9.19 23.50 -9.83
CA GLN A 125 9.85 22.24 -10.15
C GLN A 125 9.17 21.04 -9.44
N VAL A 126 8.49 20.21 -10.22
CA VAL A 126 8.00 18.91 -9.78
C VAL A 126 9.17 17.91 -9.74
N PRO A 127 9.37 17.13 -8.65
CA PRO A 127 10.38 16.08 -8.60
C PRO A 127 10.31 15.14 -9.81
N GLY A 128 11.46 14.89 -10.44
CA GLY A 128 11.53 14.17 -11.73
C GLY A 128 11.23 12.68 -11.66
N SER A 129 11.25 12.08 -10.44
CA SER A 129 11.08 10.65 -10.23
C SER A 129 10.72 10.35 -8.78
N VAL A 130 10.24 9.13 -8.49
CA VAL A 130 10.06 8.63 -7.11
C VAL A 130 11.36 8.77 -6.31
N GLN A 131 12.48 8.50 -6.96
CA GLN A 131 13.80 8.60 -6.32
C GLN A 131 14.13 10.03 -5.88
N SER A 132 13.86 11.04 -6.71
CA SER A 132 14.07 12.44 -6.33
C SER A 132 13.12 12.90 -5.23
N LEU A 133 11.88 12.38 -5.20
CA LEU A 133 10.94 12.65 -4.11
C LEU A 133 11.43 12.02 -2.78
N VAL A 134 11.90 10.77 -2.82
CA VAL A 134 12.48 10.10 -1.66
C VAL A 134 13.72 10.85 -1.19
N GLN A 135 14.59 11.27 -2.12
CA GLN A 135 15.79 12.05 -1.80
C GLN A 135 15.43 13.37 -1.12
N ALA A 136 14.47 14.13 -1.65
CA ALA A 136 14.03 15.38 -1.04
C ALA A 136 13.47 15.18 0.37
N ARG A 137 12.74 14.07 0.62
CA ARG A 137 12.27 13.72 1.97
C ARG A 137 13.41 13.33 2.90
N MET A 138 14.40 12.60 2.40
CA MET A 138 15.61 12.26 3.16
C MET A 138 16.40 13.52 3.56
N ASP A 139 16.49 14.48 2.64
CA ASP A 139 17.20 15.75 2.88
C ASP A 139 16.49 16.66 3.89
N ALA A 140 15.17 16.52 4.01
CA ALA A 140 14.35 17.25 4.99
C ALA A 140 14.40 16.66 6.42
N LEU A 141 14.93 15.43 6.59
CA LEU A 141 15.12 14.83 7.91
C LEU A 141 16.29 15.49 8.64
N ASP A 142 16.20 15.53 9.97
CA ASP A 142 17.39 15.85 10.78
C ASP A 142 18.48 14.76 10.63
N ASP A 143 19.68 15.06 11.11
CA ASP A 143 20.84 14.18 10.90
C ASP A 143 20.69 12.82 11.60
N LEU A 144 20.02 12.76 12.76
CA LEU A 144 19.80 11.52 13.50
C LEU A 144 18.76 10.64 12.79
N ASP A 145 17.64 11.22 12.38
CA ASP A 145 16.59 10.52 11.65
C ASP A 145 17.10 10.03 10.30
N ARG A 146 17.90 10.83 9.60
CA ARG A 146 18.53 10.46 8.33
C ARG A 146 19.47 9.27 8.49
N GLN A 147 20.33 9.27 9.50
CA GLN A 147 21.20 8.13 9.83
C GLN A 147 20.38 6.87 10.18
N ALA A 148 19.31 7.03 10.95
CA ALA A 148 18.43 5.92 11.30
C ALA A 148 17.78 5.28 10.07
N VAL A 149 17.27 6.08 9.14
CA VAL A 149 16.68 5.58 7.89
C VAL A 149 17.71 4.92 6.99
N GLN A 150 18.92 5.48 6.89
CA GLN A 150 20.02 4.89 6.12
C GLN A 150 20.48 3.55 6.70
N ALA A 151 20.62 3.46 8.02
CA ALA A 151 20.94 2.21 8.71
C ALA A 151 19.83 1.16 8.54
N ALA A 152 18.57 1.56 8.66
CA ALA A 152 17.42 0.69 8.41
C ALA A 152 17.40 0.13 6.98
N ALA A 153 17.75 0.94 5.99
CA ALA A 153 17.82 0.51 4.60
C ALA A 153 18.87 -0.60 4.37
N ILE A 154 19.97 -0.59 5.12
CA ILE A 154 21.00 -1.64 5.08
C ILE A 154 20.47 -2.95 5.69
N LEU A 155 19.65 -2.86 6.73
CA LEU A 155 19.05 -4.03 7.41
C LEU A 155 17.93 -4.68 6.58
N GLY A 156 17.38 -3.97 5.61
CA GLY A 156 16.30 -4.44 4.75
C GLY A 156 14.91 -4.22 5.36
N GLN A 157 13.92 -4.96 4.85
CA GLN A 157 12.50 -4.71 5.16
C GLN A 157 12.07 -5.16 6.57
N ARG A 158 12.81 -6.04 7.20
CA ARG A 158 12.49 -6.56 8.55
C ARG A 158 13.75 -6.57 9.40
N PHE A 159 13.73 -5.83 10.47
CA PHE A 159 14.83 -5.75 11.41
C PHE A 159 14.32 -5.51 12.83
N SER A 160 15.15 -5.85 13.83
CA SER A 160 14.86 -5.50 15.22
C SER A 160 15.37 -4.09 15.54
N LEU A 161 14.74 -3.43 16.50
CA LEU A 161 15.23 -2.13 17.01
C LEU A 161 16.64 -2.23 17.58
N ASP A 162 17.03 -3.39 18.16
CA ASP A 162 18.36 -3.61 18.70
C ASP A 162 19.41 -3.65 17.59
N ALA A 163 19.10 -4.27 16.45
CA ALA A 163 19.98 -4.26 15.28
C ALA A 163 20.16 -2.84 14.73
N LEU A 164 19.09 -2.05 14.67
CA LEU A 164 19.16 -0.66 14.23
C LEU A 164 20.00 0.20 15.20
N ARG A 165 19.77 0.08 16.51
CA ARG A 165 20.55 0.78 17.54
C ARG A 165 22.04 0.44 17.47
N HIS A 166 22.36 -0.83 17.24
CA HIS A 166 23.76 -1.25 17.10
C HIS A 166 24.47 -0.61 15.90
N LEU A 167 23.76 -0.44 14.78
CA LEU A 167 24.30 0.22 13.58
C LEU A 167 24.45 1.73 13.73
N ILE A 168 23.60 2.38 14.49
CA ILE A 168 23.67 3.84 14.71
C ILE A 168 24.71 4.18 15.80
N GLY A 169 25.19 3.21 16.56
CA GLY A 169 26.24 3.40 17.57
C GLY A 169 25.79 4.04 18.87
N SER A 170 24.51 3.90 19.19
CA SER A 170 23.90 4.38 20.45
C SER A 170 23.59 3.24 21.39
#